data_9f7bf5a97f6334e79e2c8987cd040fb6
#
_entry.id   9f7bf5a97f6334e79e2c8987cd040fb6
#
_cell.length_a   1.000
_cell.length_b   1.000
_cell.length_c   1.000
_cell.angle_alpha   90.00
_cell.angle_beta   90.00
_cell.angle_gamma   90.00
#
_symmetry.space_group_name_H-M   'P 1'
#
loop_
_entity.id
_entity.type
_entity.pdbx_description
1 polymer ?
#
loop_
_entity_poly.entity_id
_entity_poly.type
_entity_poly.pdbx_seq_one_letter_code
_entity_poly.pdbx_strand_id
1 'polypeptide(L)'
;MTRTRRTHKTHDPGTEPFLQVLRPLVETYFAFVRRDDRHIRSLGLTSAQFDVIATLGDTAGLPCAELSSKTLVTKGTLTGVLDRLQARGEIERVPSETDRRSIIVRLTPKGERLFQRVFPAHTDYMKPYFERALTRRQMTDLRNLLLGLKKSFIEQ
;
A
#
# COMPACT_ATOMS: atom_id res chain seq x y z
N MET A 1 54.73 -27.36 7.76
CA MET A 1 53.67 -26.31 7.97
C MET A 1 52.71 -26.34 6.78
N THR A 2 51.63 -27.07 6.89
CA THR A 2 50.69 -27.34 5.80
C THR A 2 49.56 -26.29 5.89
N ARG A 3 49.55 -25.40 4.92
CA ARG A 3 48.56 -24.28 4.85
C ARG A 3 47.24 -24.83 4.28
N THR A 4 46.27 -25.10 5.16
CA THR A 4 44.92 -25.52 4.78
C THR A 4 44.24 -24.42 3.99
N ARG A 5 44.09 -24.61 2.69
CA ARG A 5 43.32 -23.76 1.77
C ARG A 5 41.84 -23.89 2.14
N ARG A 6 41.29 -22.90 2.83
CA ARG A 6 39.83 -22.78 2.98
C ARG A 6 39.26 -22.57 1.58
N THR A 7 38.62 -23.59 1.05
CA THR A 7 37.77 -23.47 -0.13
C THR A 7 36.55 -22.65 0.26
N HIS A 8 36.55 -21.37 -0.11
CA HIS A 8 35.31 -20.62 -0.19
C HIS A 8 34.43 -21.38 -1.21
N LYS A 9 33.36 -22.03 -0.71
CA LYS A 9 32.27 -22.44 -1.58
C LYS A 9 31.78 -21.15 -2.24
N THR A 10 32.10 -20.98 -3.51
CA THR A 10 31.47 -19.94 -4.33
C THR A 10 30.00 -20.28 -4.39
N HIS A 11 29.21 -19.58 -3.58
CA HIS A 11 27.77 -19.64 -3.63
C HIS A 11 27.37 -19.12 -5.00
N ASP A 12 26.84 -19.97 -5.87
CA ASP A 12 26.29 -19.53 -7.15
C ASP A 12 24.93 -18.87 -6.87
N PRO A 13 24.85 -17.55 -6.92
CA PRO A 13 23.62 -16.82 -6.56
C PRO A 13 22.44 -17.22 -7.45
N GLY A 14 22.70 -17.74 -8.65
CA GLY A 14 21.64 -18.12 -9.60
C GLY A 14 20.87 -19.38 -9.22
N THR A 15 21.38 -20.20 -8.27
CA THR A 15 20.76 -21.49 -7.89
C THR A 15 19.90 -21.40 -6.61
N GLU A 16 19.98 -20.30 -5.87
CA GLU A 16 19.19 -20.13 -4.66
C GLU A 16 17.71 -19.83 -4.97
N PRO A 17 16.75 -20.68 -4.54
CA PRO A 17 15.34 -20.51 -4.88
C PRO A 17 14.75 -19.15 -4.50
N PHE A 18 15.20 -18.56 -3.37
CA PHE A 18 14.70 -17.27 -2.93
C PHE A 18 15.13 -16.13 -3.89
N LEU A 19 16.29 -16.21 -4.52
CA LEU A 19 16.75 -15.22 -5.50
C LEU A 19 15.92 -15.25 -6.78
N GLN A 20 15.44 -16.44 -7.17
CA GLN A 20 14.53 -16.58 -8.30
C GLN A 20 13.17 -15.92 -8.03
N VAL A 21 12.79 -15.76 -6.75
CA VAL A 21 11.58 -15.05 -6.33
C VAL A 21 11.86 -13.56 -6.10
N LEU A 22 12.98 -13.23 -5.46
CA LEU A 22 13.31 -11.87 -5.05
C LEU A 22 13.32 -10.89 -6.23
N ARG A 23 14.00 -11.24 -7.32
CA ARG A 23 14.12 -10.34 -8.48
C ARG A 23 12.77 -10.08 -9.15
N PRO A 24 11.96 -11.10 -9.51
CA PRO A 24 10.61 -10.88 -10.05
C PRO A 24 9.70 -10.10 -9.11
N LEU A 25 9.79 -10.31 -7.78
CA LEU A 25 9.02 -9.56 -6.79
C LEU A 25 9.33 -8.05 -6.87
N VAL A 26 10.61 -7.69 -6.85
CA VAL A 26 11.06 -6.30 -6.93
C VAL A 26 10.70 -5.66 -8.26
N GLU A 27 10.94 -6.36 -9.38
CA GLU A 27 10.60 -5.87 -10.72
C GLU A 27 9.09 -5.66 -10.89
N THR A 28 8.27 -6.59 -10.38
CA THR A 28 6.81 -6.49 -10.37
C THR A 28 6.34 -5.31 -9.53
N TYR A 29 6.91 -5.13 -8.33
CA TYR A 29 6.61 -3.99 -7.47
C TYR A 29 6.88 -2.65 -8.18
N PHE A 30 8.04 -2.47 -8.80
CA PHE A 30 8.35 -1.24 -9.53
C PHE A 30 7.48 -1.03 -10.77
N ALA A 31 7.13 -2.10 -11.48
CA ALA A 31 6.23 -2.02 -12.62
C ALA A 31 4.81 -1.61 -12.18
N PHE A 32 4.32 -2.21 -11.08
CA PHE A 32 3.05 -1.87 -10.46
C PHE A 32 3.02 -0.40 -10.03
N VAL A 33 3.96 0.04 -9.19
CA VAL A 33 3.99 1.40 -8.64
C VAL A 33 4.01 2.47 -9.74
N ARG A 34 4.81 2.27 -10.80
CA ARG A 34 4.84 3.23 -11.92
C ARG A 34 3.51 3.38 -12.63
N ARG A 35 2.75 2.31 -12.76
CA ARG A 35 1.45 2.30 -13.44
C ARG A 35 0.36 2.86 -12.53
N ASP A 36 0.38 2.44 -11.30
CA ASP A 36 -0.50 2.88 -10.21
C ASP A 36 -0.42 4.41 -10.03
N ASP A 37 0.77 4.93 -9.77
CA ASP A 37 1.03 6.36 -9.56
C ASP A 37 0.61 7.20 -10.79
N ARG A 38 0.89 6.73 -12.01
CA ARG A 38 0.49 7.43 -13.24
C ARG A 38 -1.02 7.58 -13.34
N HIS A 39 -1.76 6.51 -13.07
CA HIS A 39 -3.22 6.55 -13.14
C HIS A 39 -3.81 7.41 -12.02
N ILE A 40 -3.33 7.27 -10.78
CA ILE A 40 -3.77 8.08 -9.64
C ILE A 40 -3.53 9.58 -9.91
N ARG A 41 -2.38 9.95 -10.49
CA ARG A 41 -2.11 11.34 -10.91
C ARG A 41 -3.08 11.84 -11.96
N SER A 42 -3.51 11.00 -12.89
CA SER A 42 -4.53 11.38 -13.88
C SER A 42 -5.90 11.65 -13.26
N LEU A 43 -6.15 11.12 -12.06
CA LEU A 43 -7.34 11.39 -11.25
C LEU A 43 -7.22 12.67 -10.37
N GLY A 44 -6.06 13.34 -10.42
CA GLY A 44 -5.79 14.58 -9.67
C GLY A 44 -5.31 14.37 -8.24
N LEU A 45 -4.80 13.18 -7.91
CA LEU A 45 -4.31 12.82 -6.58
C LEU A 45 -2.84 12.36 -6.63
N THR A 46 -2.15 12.46 -5.50
CA THR A 46 -0.93 11.68 -5.26
C THR A 46 -1.31 10.31 -4.71
N SER A 47 -0.41 9.31 -4.84
CA SER A 47 -0.64 7.96 -4.31
C SER A 47 -0.95 7.97 -2.80
N ALA A 48 -0.26 8.82 -2.02
CA ALA A 48 -0.54 8.98 -0.60
C ALA A 48 -1.92 9.60 -0.30
N GLN A 49 -2.38 10.56 -1.12
CA GLN A 49 -3.73 11.12 -0.99
C GLN A 49 -4.80 10.09 -1.35
N PHE A 50 -4.58 9.35 -2.43
CA PHE A 50 -5.49 8.29 -2.84
C PHE A 50 -5.62 7.22 -1.77
N ASP A 51 -4.50 6.77 -1.18
CA ASP A 51 -4.48 5.74 -0.15
C ASP A 51 -5.26 6.16 1.10
N VAL A 52 -5.12 7.43 1.54
CA VAL A 52 -5.92 7.97 2.64
C VAL A 52 -7.42 8.00 2.29
N ILE A 53 -7.79 8.53 1.11
CA ILE A 53 -9.19 8.59 0.67
C ILE A 53 -9.79 7.19 0.55
N ALA A 54 -9.04 6.24 -0.05
CA ALA A 54 -9.49 4.85 -0.20
C ALA A 54 -9.63 4.12 1.15
N THR A 55 -8.75 4.41 2.11
CA THR A 55 -8.81 3.81 3.45
C THR A 55 -9.98 4.35 4.28
N LEU A 56 -10.35 5.62 4.09
CA LEU A 56 -11.48 6.26 4.77
C LEU A 56 -12.83 5.95 4.10
N GLY A 57 -12.84 5.61 2.82
CA GLY A 57 -14.07 5.30 2.09
C GLY A 57 -14.85 4.15 2.74
N ASP A 58 -16.18 4.23 2.69
CA ASP A 58 -17.12 3.29 3.30
C ASP A 58 -16.93 3.12 4.83
N THR A 59 -16.32 4.11 5.50
CA THR A 59 -16.17 4.15 6.97
C THR A 59 -16.83 5.39 7.56
N ALA A 60 -17.22 5.33 8.82
CA ALA A 60 -17.67 6.50 9.58
C ALA A 60 -16.51 7.44 10.00
N GLY A 61 -15.29 7.12 9.60
CA GLY A 61 -14.05 7.74 10.02
C GLY A 61 -13.20 6.82 10.89
N LEU A 62 -11.91 7.12 11.00
CA LEU A 62 -10.94 6.32 11.73
C LEU A 62 -10.14 7.20 12.69
N PRO A 63 -9.77 6.70 13.88
CA PRO A 63 -8.75 7.33 14.71
C PRO A 63 -7.45 7.53 13.91
N CYS A 64 -6.79 8.67 14.08
CA CYS A 64 -5.58 9.00 13.33
C CYS A 64 -4.48 7.93 13.47
N ALA A 65 -4.35 7.30 14.64
CA ALA A 65 -3.43 6.20 14.88
C ALA A 65 -3.79 4.94 14.05
N GLU A 66 -5.08 4.62 13.96
CA GLU A 66 -5.58 3.50 13.18
C GLU A 66 -5.41 3.76 11.68
N LEU A 67 -5.75 4.95 11.22
CA LEU A 67 -5.52 5.38 9.83
C LEU A 67 -4.04 5.23 9.44
N SER A 68 -3.13 5.65 10.33
CA SER A 68 -1.69 5.49 10.14
C SER A 68 -1.24 4.03 10.00
N SER A 69 -1.90 3.10 10.68
CA SER A 69 -1.57 1.67 10.59
C SER A 69 -2.17 0.99 9.37
N LYS A 70 -3.28 1.51 8.84
CA LYS A 70 -4.00 0.95 7.69
C LYS A 70 -3.51 1.47 6.35
N THR A 71 -2.96 2.70 6.31
CA THR A 71 -2.40 3.27 5.09
C THR A 71 -0.97 2.78 4.86
N LEU A 72 -0.53 2.81 3.60
CA LEU A 72 0.86 2.58 3.20
C LEU A 72 1.72 3.85 3.34
N VAL A 73 1.12 4.93 3.84
CA VAL A 73 1.79 6.22 4.05
C VAL A 73 2.59 6.19 5.33
N THR A 74 3.86 6.61 5.29
CA THR A 74 4.68 6.70 6.51
C THR A 74 4.13 7.75 7.47
N LYS A 75 4.32 7.54 8.79
CA LYS A 75 3.86 8.48 9.83
C LYS A 75 4.32 9.92 9.59
N GLY A 76 5.58 10.10 9.17
CA GLY A 76 6.14 11.43 8.88
C GLY A 76 5.47 12.13 7.68
N THR A 77 4.99 11.36 6.72
CA THR A 77 4.31 11.89 5.51
C THR A 77 2.81 12.09 5.75
N LEU A 78 2.19 11.27 6.60
CA LEU A 78 0.73 11.25 6.78
C LEU A 78 0.18 12.60 7.23
N THR A 79 0.81 13.27 8.21
CA THR A 79 0.34 14.57 8.71
C THR A 79 0.22 15.58 7.57
N GLY A 80 1.26 15.74 6.75
CA GLY A 80 1.23 16.69 5.64
C GLY A 80 0.25 16.29 4.52
N VAL A 81 -0.07 15.00 4.37
CA VAL A 81 -1.13 14.51 3.45
C VAL A 81 -2.49 14.92 3.99
N LEU A 82 -2.75 14.66 5.28
CA LEU A 82 -4.01 15.01 5.92
C LEU A 82 -4.25 16.54 5.93
N ASP A 83 -3.21 17.34 6.17
CA ASP A 83 -3.33 18.81 6.14
C ASP A 83 -3.76 19.32 4.76
N ARG A 84 -3.18 18.76 3.69
CA ARG A 84 -3.55 19.10 2.32
C ARG A 84 -4.97 18.67 1.96
N LEU A 85 -5.39 17.45 2.35
CA LEU A 85 -6.74 16.98 2.10
C LEU A 85 -7.78 17.79 2.89
N GLN A 86 -7.46 18.18 4.13
CA GLN A 86 -8.31 19.04 4.94
C GLN A 86 -8.40 20.47 4.36
N ALA A 87 -7.30 21.06 3.92
CA ALA A 87 -7.30 22.36 3.25
C ALA A 87 -8.14 22.35 1.96
N ARG A 88 -8.20 21.22 1.26
CA ARG A 88 -9.08 21.02 0.11
C ARG A 88 -10.54 20.74 0.50
N GLY A 89 -10.84 20.60 1.80
CA GLY A 89 -12.17 20.27 2.33
C GLY A 89 -12.63 18.85 1.98
N GLU A 90 -11.73 17.91 1.76
CA GLU A 90 -12.02 16.52 1.41
C GLU A 90 -12.10 15.62 2.64
N ILE A 91 -11.40 15.99 3.69
CA ILE A 91 -11.49 15.36 5.00
C ILE A 91 -11.72 16.40 6.08
N GLU A 92 -12.17 15.94 7.23
CA GLU A 92 -12.20 16.71 8.48
C GLU A 92 -11.61 15.92 9.62
N ARG A 93 -11.09 16.63 10.62
CA ARG A 93 -10.60 16.06 11.89
C ARG A 93 -11.53 16.52 12.99
N VAL A 94 -12.14 15.57 13.68
CA VAL A 94 -13.07 15.86 14.79
C VAL A 94 -12.62 15.15 16.06
N PRO A 95 -12.84 15.72 17.26
CA PRO A 95 -12.62 15.01 18.51
C PRO A 95 -13.46 13.74 18.55
N SER A 96 -12.92 12.66 19.12
CA SER A 96 -13.69 11.43 19.36
C SER A 96 -14.71 11.67 20.47
N GLU A 97 -15.92 11.16 20.30
CA GLU A 97 -16.97 11.22 21.33
C GLU A 97 -16.68 10.28 22.51
N THR A 98 -15.94 9.19 22.24
CA THR A 98 -15.65 8.13 23.22
C THR A 98 -14.28 8.28 23.89
N ASP A 99 -13.32 8.93 23.25
CA ASP A 99 -11.97 9.17 23.78
C ASP A 99 -11.52 10.59 23.44
N ARG A 100 -11.58 11.49 24.44
CA ARG A 100 -11.20 12.92 24.31
C ARG A 100 -9.75 13.15 23.85
N ARG A 101 -8.87 12.14 23.91
CA ARG A 101 -7.48 12.22 23.47
C ARG A 101 -7.30 11.78 22.00
N SER A 102 -8.37 11.24 21.41
CA SER A 102 -8.33 10.71 20.05
C SER A 102 -8.98 11.69 19.07
N ILE A 103 -8.34 11.83 17.92
CA ILE A 103 -8.86 12.60 16.78
C ILE A 103 -9.33 11.61 15.72
N ILE A 104 -10.58 11.73 15.31
CA ILE A 104 -11.16 10.97 14.21
C ILE A 104 -10.95 11.75 12.92
N VAL A 105 -10.42 11.08 11.92
CA VAL A 105 -10.32 11.57 10.54
C VAL A 105 -11.43 10.92 9.74
N ARG A 106 -12.24 11.72 9.04
CA ARG A 106 -13.33 11.22 8.19
C ARG A 106 -13.46 12.01 6.90
N LEU A 107 -14.08 11.41 5.91
CA LEU A 107 -14.43 12.09 4.68
C LEU A 107 -15.53 13.11 4.94
N THR A 108 -15.43 14.27 4.31
CA THR A 108 -16.54 15.21 4.19
C THR A 108 -17.48 14.77 3.06
N PRO A 109 -18.67 15.37 2.87
CA PRO A 109 -19.48 15.10 1.69
C PRO A 109 -18.75 15.33 0.35
N LYS A 110 -17.76 16.23 0.33
CA LYS A 110 -16.87 16.44 -0.82
C LYS A 110 -15.90 15.26 -0.99
N GLY A 111 -15.33 14.79 0.12
CA GLY A 111 -14.44 13.62 0.14
C GLY A 111 -15.16 12.35 -0.27
N GLU A 112 -16.40 12.13 0.17
CA GLU A 112 -17.23 11.01 -0.24
C GLU A 112 -17.46 11.00 -1.76
N ARG A 113 -17.84 12.15 -2.34
CA ARG A 113 -17.98 12.27 -3.82
C ARG A 113 -16.66 12.01 -4.55
N LEU A 114 -15.53 12.44 -3.96
CA LEU A 114 -14.21 12.16 -4.50
C LEU A 114 -13.92 10.66 -4.47
N PHE A 115 -14.12 9.99 -3.33
CA PHE A 115 -13.95 8.55 -3.18
C PHE A 115 -14.78 7.77 -4.20
N GLN A 116 -16.08 8.04 -4.27
CA GLN A 116 -16.99 7.38 -5.20
C GLN A 116 -16.60 7.55 -6.68
N ARG A 117 -15.89 8.61 -7.01
CA ARG A 117 -15.38 8.85 -8.37
C ARG A 117 -14.06 8.14 -8.62
N VAL A 118 -13.09 8.25 -7.70
CA VAL A 118 -11.70 7.84 -7.96
C VAL A 118 -11.44 6.37 -7.65
N PHE A 119 -12.09 5.81 -6.63
CA PHE A 119 -11.84 4.42 -6.22
C PHE A 119 -12.32 3.41 -7.26
N PRO A 120 -13.57 3.46 -7.75
CA PRO A 120 -14.02 2.56 -8.83
C PRO A 120 -13.19 2.75 -10.11
N ALA A 121 -12.94 4.00 -10.52
CA ALA A 121 -12.16 4.28 -11.72
C ALA A 121 -10.75 3.69 -11.67
N HIS A 122 -10.09 3.76 -10.50
CA HIS A 122 -8.78 3.15 -10.31
C HIS A 122 -8.83 1.64 -10.27
N THR A 123 -9.83 1.08 -9.58
CA THR A 123 -10.05 -0.37 -9.50
C THR A 123 -10.29 -0.96 -10.89
N ASP A 124 -11.16 -0.35 -11.68
CA ASP A 124 -11.46 -0.80 -13.04
C ASP A 124 -10.24 -0.68 -13.97
N TYR A 125 -9.42 0.34 -13.79
CA TYR A 125 -8.16 0.49 -14.52
C TYR A 125 -7.15 -0.60 -14.16
N MET A 126 -7.02 -0.96 -12.89
CA MET A 126 -6.02 -1.93 -12.42
C MET A 126 -6.44 -3.39 -12.62
N LYS A 127 -7.73 -3.69 -12.50
CA LYS A 127 -8.30 -5.04 -12.57
C LYS A 127 -7.82 -5.87 -13.77
N PRO A 128 -7.83 -5.36 -15.04
CA PRO A 128 -7.43 -6.15 -16.19
C PRO A 128 -5.99 -6.67 -16.15
N TYR A 129 -5.07 -5.99 -15.44
CA TYR A 129 -3.68 -6.43 -15.31
C TYR A 129 -3.56 -7.71 -14.48
N PHE A 130 -4.41 -7.83 -13.45
CA PHE A 130 -4.48 -9.03 -12.62
C PHE A 130 -5.22 -10.15 -13.33
N GLU A 131 -6.37 -9.87 -13.94
CA GLU A 131 -7.21 -10.88 -14.58
C GLU A 131 -6.59 -11.50 -15.84
N ARG A 132 -5.74 -10.77 -16.56
CA ARG A 132 -4.97 -11.32 -17.70
C ARG A 132 -3.84 -12.24 -17.27
N ALA A 133 -3.27 -12.01 -16.11
CA ALA A 133 -2.10 -12.74 -15.63
C ALA A 133 -2.45 -13.93 -14.74
N LEU A 134 -3.60 -13.87 -14.03
CA LEU A 134 -3.92 -14.77 -12.94
C LEU A 134 -5.39 -15.22 -13.00
N THR A 135 -5.61 -16.49 -12.78
CA THR A 135 -6.96 -17.02 -12.47
C THR A 135 -7.36 -16.62 -11.03
N ARG A 136 -8.64 -16.73 -10.69
CA ARG A 136 -9.14 -16.45 -9.32
C ARG A 136 -8.39 -17.27 -8.25
N ARG A 137 -8.12 -18.55 -8.52
CA ARG A 137 -7.35 -19.42 -7.61
C ARG A 137 -5.94 -18.89 -7.42
N GLN A 138 -5.24 -18.57 -8.52
CA GLN A 138 -3.88 -18.01 -8.45
C GLN A 138 -3.81 -16.67 -7.73
N MET A 139 -4.84 -15.80 -7.84
CA MET A 139 -4.92 -14.57 -7.05
C MET A 139 -5.01 -14.87 -5.55
N THR A 140 -5.81 -15.87 -5.15
CA THR A 140 -5.92 -16.30 -3.76
C THR A 140 -4.60 -16.86 -3.24
N ASP A 141 -3.95 -17.73 -4.00
CA ASP A 141 -2.68 -18.35 -3.64
C ASP A 141 -1.58 -17.29 -3.51
N LEU A 142 -1.47 -16.38 -4.49
CA LEU A 142 -0.53 -15.26 -4.46
C LEU A 142 -0.76 -14.33 -3.27
N ARG A 143 -2.02 -13.98 -2.97
CA ARG A 143 -2.37 -13.19 -1.78
C ARG A 143 -1.83 -13.84 -0.51
N ASN A 144 -2.06 -15.14 -0.33
CA ASN A 144 -1.63 -15.85 0.87
C ASN A 144 -0.10 -15.94 0.98
N LEU A 145 0.60 -16.18 -0.13
CA LEU A 145 2.06 -16.17 -0.19
C LEU A 145 2.64 -14.80 0.16
N LEU A 146 2.09 -13.72 -0.41
CA LEU A 146 2.53 -12.35 -0.12
C LEU A 146 2.26 -11.96 1.34
N LEU A 147 1.14 -12.36 1.93
CA LEU A 147 0.85 -12.11 3.35
C LEU A 147 1.82 -12.86 4.25
N GLY A 148 2.15 -14.11 3.95
CA GLY A 148 3.15 -14.90 4.67
C GLY A 148 4.55 -14.27 4.58
N LEU A 149 4.96 -13.87 3.38
CA LEU A 149 6.24 -13.20 3.16
C LEU A 149 6.32 -11.85 3.88
N LYS A 150 5.25 -11.03 3.81
CA LYS A 150 5.16 -9.77 4.55
C LYS A 150 5.34 -10.00 6.05
N LYS A 151 4.67 -11.01 6.60
CA LYS A 151 4.76 -11.35 8.03
C LYS A 151 6.20 -11.66 8.44
N SER A 152 6.92 -12.48 7.66
CA SER A 152 8.32 -12.83 7.95
C SER A 152 9.30 -11.65 7.91
N PHE A 153 8.98 -10.55 7.23
CA PHE A 153 9.80 -9.34 7.22
C PHE A 153 9.51 -8.38 8.39
N ILE A 154 8.37 -8.53 9.05
CA ILE A 154 7.93 -7.62 10.13
C ILE A 154 8.20 -8.22 11.51
N GLU A 155 8.08 -9.54 11.65
CA GLU A 155 8.33 -10.28 12.90
C GLU A 155 9.83 -10.60 13.02
N GLN A 156 10.59 -9.72 13.73
CA GLN A 156 11.91 -10.00 14.28
C GLN A 156 11.87 -9.80 15.79
#